data_c124efb302d9122fb77a2c578829da21
#
_entry.id   c124efb302d9122fb77a2c578829da21
#
_cell.length_a   1.000
_cell.length_b   1.000
_cell.length_c   1.000
_cell.angle_alpha   90.00
_cell.angle_beta   90.00
_cell.angle_gamma   90.00
#
_symmetry.space_group_name_H-M   'P 1'
#
loop_
_entity.id
_entity.type
_entity.pdbx_description
1 polymer ?
#
loop_
_entity_poly.entity_id
_entity_poly.type
_entity_poly.pdbx_seq_one_letter_code
_entity_poly.pdbx_strand_id
1 'polypeptide(L)'
;HKPDLAILDVKMPILDGISAAEKIIEIAPVLMLTAFSQKELVDRARDAGVMAYVVKPFTIGDLMPAIEIAISRHVQMRSLADEVADLHDRLETRKLIDRAKGILMKALNLSEPEAFSWIQRAAMDRRLSMKDVAEAVINPNAVPDK
;
A
#
# COMPACT_ATOMS: atom_id res chain seq x y z
N HIS A 1 9.16 1.71 -17.64
CA HIS A 1 8.11 2.66 -17.98
C HIS A 1 7.02 2.59 -16.93
N LYS A 2 6.42 3.72 -16.58
CA LYS A 2 5.20 3.79 -15.78
C LYS A 2 4.09 4.26 -16.72
N PRO A 3 3.29 3.36 -17.30
CA PRO A 3 2.18 3.74 -18.15
C PRO A 3 1.03 4.29 -17.30
N ASP A 4 0.23 5.17 -17.88
CA ASP A 4 -0.99 5.71 -17.26
C ASP A 4 -2.13 4.69 -17.28
N LEU A 5 -2.08 3.72 -18.19
CA LEU A 5 -3.02 2.63 -18.36
C LEU A 5 -2.36 1.48 -19.13
N ALA A 6 -2.64 0.25 -18.75
CA ALA A 6 -2.32 -0.95 -19.50
C ALA A 6 -3.61 -1.58 -20.08
N ILE A 7 -3.63 -1.80 -21.38
CA ILE A 7 -4.72 -2.51 -22.05
C ILE A 7 -4.19 -3.87 -22.49
N LEU A 8 -4.79 -4.96 -21.97
CA LEU A 8 -4.33 -6.32 -22.18
C LEU A 8 -5.44 -7.17 -22.84
N ASP A 9 -5.05 -8.01 -23.79
CA ASP A 9 -5.94 -9.07 -24.26
C ASP A 9 -5.87 -10.25 -23.29
N VAL A 10 -7.00 -10.92 -23.04
CA VAL A 10 -7.04 -12.14 -22.22
C VAL A 10 -6.17 -13.23 -22.86
N LYS A 11 -6.27 -13.42 -24.18
CA LYS A 11 -5.53 -14.44 -24.91
C LYS A 11 -4.24 -13.85 -25.52
N MET A 12 -3.12 -14.08 -24.87
CA MET A 12 -1.80 -13.75 -25.41
C MET A 12 -0.90 -15.00 -25.50
N PRO A 13 0.04 -15.07 -26.46
CA PRO A 13 0.70 -16.35 -26.80
C PRO A 13 1.73 -16.85 -25.78
N ILE A 14 2.36 -16.01 -24.98
CA ILE A 14 3.44 -16.41 -24.06
C ILE A 14 2.99 -16.36 -22.60
N LEU A 15 2.30 -15.30 -22.23
CA LEU A 15 1.73 -15.07 -20.91
C LEU A 15 0.29 -14.65 -21.11
N ASP A 16 -0.65 -15.33 -20.47
CA ASP A 16 -2.05 -14.91 -20.55
C ASP A 16 -2.26 -13.54 -19.90
N GLY A 17 -3.26 -12.81 -20.42
CA GLY A 17 -3.49 -11.43 -19.98
C GLY A 17 -3.82 -11.28 -18.51
N ILE A 18 -4.42 -12.30 -17.88
CA ILE A 18 -4.76 -12.26 -16.45
C ILE A 18 -3.50 -12.34 -15.62
N SER A 19 -2.60 -13.28 -15.92
CA SER A 19 -1.30 -13.39 -15.25
C SER A 19 -0.38 -12.19 -15.51
N ALA A 20 -0.53 -11.52 -16.67
CA ALA A 20 0.15 -10.25 -16.92
C ALA A 20 -0.45 -9.11 -16.08
N ALA A 21 -1.78 -9.07 -15.94
CA ALA A 21 -2.48 -8.08 -15.14
C ALA A 21 -2.04 -8.11 -13.67
N GLU A 22 -1.93 -9.29 -13.06
CA GLU A 22 -1.45 -9.44 -11.67
C GLU A 22 -0.11 -8.76 -11.40
N LYS A 23 0.77 -8.74 -12.40
CA LYS A 23 2.10 -8.10 -12.30
C LYS A 23 2.08 -6.59 -12.56
N ILE A 24 1.08 -6.11 -13.30
CA ILE A 24 1.01 -4.72 -13.74
C ILE A 24 0.13 -3.88 -12.81
N ILE A 25 -0.83 -4.50 -12.12
CA ILE A 25 -1.84 -3.78 -11.31
C ILE A 25 -1.22 -2.90 -10.22
N GLU A 26 -0.06 -3.25 -9.71
CA GLU A 26 0.67 -2.43 -8.73
C GLU A 26 1.31 -1.19 -9.36
N ILE A 27 1.50 -1.19 -10.68
CA ILE A 27 2.22 -0.14 -11.43
C ILE A 27 1.24 0.81 -12.11
N ALA A 28 0.18 0.24 -12.72
CA ALA A 28 -0.78 0.98 -13.54
C ALA A 28 -2.17 0.34 -13.51
N PRO A 29 -3.25 1.11 -13.78
CA PRO A 29 -4.58 0.56 -13.98
C PRO A 29 -4.59 -0.40 -15.17
N VAL A 30 -5.36 -1.47 -15.06
CA VAL A 30 -5.46 -2.48 -16.11
C VAL A 30 -6.89 -2.55 -16.65
N LEU A 31 -7.01 -2.42 -17.97
CA LEU A 31 -8.20 -2.69 -18.75
C LEU A 31 -8.00 -3.98 -19.55
N MET A 32 -8.91 -4.92 -19.44
CA MET A 32 -8.83 -6.18 -20.16
C MET A 32 -9.73 -6.18 -21.39
N LEU A 33 -9.20 -6.64 -22.53
CA LEU A 33 -9.99 -6.94 -23.73
C LEU A 33 -10.27 -8.44 -23.78
N THR A 34 -11.51 -8.83 -24.01
CA THR A 34 -11.91 -10.23 -24.07
C THR A 34 -12.83 -10.53 -25.25
N ALA A 35 -12.64 -11.68 -25.89
CA ALA A 35 -13.55 -12.15 -26.93
C ALA A 35 -14.78 -12.87 -26.35
N PHE A 36 -14.79 -13.16 -25.05
CA PHE A 36 -15.83 -13.98 -24.41
C PHE A 36 -16.33 -13.35 -23.11
N SER A 37 -17.65 -13.40 -22.93
CA SER A 37 -18.33 -13.03 -21.69
C SER A 37 -18.45 -14.23 -20.72
N GLN A 38 -17.52 -15.20 -20.77
CA GLN A 38 -17.55 -16.33 -19.86
C GLN A 38 -17.33 -15.86 -18.43
N LYS A 39 -18.29 -16.15 -17.58
CA LYS A 39 -18.31 -15.73 -16.17
C LYS A 39 -17.01 -16.09 -15.43
N GLU A 40 -16.49 -17.29 -15.69
CA GLU A 40 -15.25 -17.76 -15.07
C GLU A 40 -14.03 -16.91 -15.39
N LEU A 41 -13.90 -16.41 -16.64
CA LEU A 41 -12.80 -15.52 -17.02
C LEU A 41 -12.97 -14.12 -16.43
N VAL A 42 -14.19 -13.64 -16.33
CA VAL A 42 -14.49 -12.36 -15.67
C VAL A 42 -14.20 -12.44 -14.18
N ASP A 43 -14.56 -13.54 -13.52
CA ASP A 43 -14.29 -13.76 -12.10
C ASP A 43 -12.77 -13.84 -11.84
N ARG A 44 -12.02 -14.59 -12.65
CA ARG A 44 -10.56 -14.66 -12.58
C ARG A 44 -9.90 -13.29 -12.81
N ALA A 45 -10.36 -12.52 -13.80
CA ALA A 45 -9.84 -11.19 -14.07
C ALA A 45 -10.10 -10.23 -12.89
N ARG A 46 -11.28 -10.31 -12.27
CA ARG A 46 -11.61 -9.54 -11.07
C ARG A 46 -10.71 -9.92 -9.90
N ASP A 47 -10.50 -11.21 -9.65
CA ASP A 47 -9.65 -11.71 -8.56
C ASP A 47 -8.17 -11.33 -8.78
N ALA A 48 -7.73 -11.20 -10.04
CA ALA A 48 -6.45 -10.65 -10.44
C ALA A 48 -6.36 -9.10 -10.31
N GLY A 49 -7.42 -8.43 -9.83
CA GLY A 49 -7.44 -6.98 -9.62
C GLY A 49 -7.71 -6.14 -10.86
N VAL A 50 -8.17 -6.75 -11.97
CA VAL A 50 -8.52 -6.02 -13.20
C VAL A 50 -9.64 -5.02 -12.92
N MET A 51 -9.44 -3.77 -13.30
CA MET A 51 -10.33 -2.64 -12.96
C MET A 51 -11.55 -2.56 -13.86
N ALA A 52 -11.40 -2.90 -15.14
CA ALA A 52 -12.48 -2.94 -16.12
C ALA A 52 -12.15 -3.93 -17.24
N TYR A 53 -13.17 -4.36 -17.97
CA TYR A 53 -13.02 -5.18 -19.17
C TYR A 53 -13.96 -4.70 -20.28
N VAL A 54 -13.58 -4.95 -21.53
CA VAL A 54 -14.38 -4.66 -22.72
C VAL A 54 -14.45 -5.92 -23.59
N VAL A 55 -15.65 -6.26 -24.04
CA VAL A 55 -15.91 -7.45 -24.87
C VAL A 55 -15.75 -7.09 -26.35
N LYS A 56 -15.00 -7.91 -27.08
CA LYS A 56 -14.85 -7.80 -28.54
C LYS A 56 -16.08 -8.36 -29.27
N PRO A 57 -16.54 -7.73 -30.37
CA PRO A 57 -16.04 -6.46 -30.95
C PRO A 57 -16.50 -5.25 -30.14
N PHE A 58 -15.68 -4.20 -30.05
CA PHE A 58 -15.98 -2.98 -29.31
C PHE A 58 -15.82 -1.74 -30.19
N THR A 59 -16.47 -0.67 -29.79
CA THR A 59 -16.35 0.67 -30.37
C THR A 59 -15.55 1.60 -29.46
N ILE A 60 -15.20 2.78 -29.96
CA ILE A 60 -14.60 3.83 -29.11
C ILE A 60 -15.56 4.23 -27.99
N GLY A 61 -16.87 4.21 -28.23
CA GLY A 61 -17.91 4.50 -27.25
C GLY A 61 -17.93 3.49 -26.08
N ASP A 62 -17.53 2.25 -26.29
CA ASP A 62 -17.43 1.23 -25.25
C ASP A 62 -16.09 1.33 -24.51
N LEU A 63 -15.03 1.69 -25.23
CA LEU A 63 -13.67 1.74 -24.70
C LEU A 63 -13.44 2.92 -23.74
N MET A 64 -13.89 4.11 -24.13
CA MET A 64 -13.64 5.33 -23.35
C MET A 64 -14.20 5.28 -21.92
N PRO A 65 -15.47 4.90 -21.70
CA PRO A 65 -15.98 4.75 -20.32
C PRO A 65 -15.26 3.68 -19.52
N ALA A 66 -14.84 2.58 -20.15
CA ALA A 66 -14.10 1.53 -19.48
C ALA A 66 -12.70 2.00 -19.03
N ILE A 67 -12.03 2.83 -19.83
CA ILE A 67 -10.76 3.47 -19.47
C ILE A 67 -10.95 4.37 -18.24
N GLU A 68 -11.96 5.24 -18.25
CA GLU A 68 -12.25 6.15 -17.15
C GLU A 68 -12.54 5.37 -15.85
N ILE A 69 -13.31 4.30 -15.94
CA ILE A 69 -13.59 3.42 -14.79
C ILE A 69 -12.29 2.76 -14.29
N ALA A 70 -11.45 2.24 -15.17
CA ALA A 70 -10.21 1.59 -14.79
C ALA A 70 -9.28 2.55 -14.03
N ILE A 71 -9.09 3.75 -14.56
CA ILE A 71 -8.25 4.79 -13.94
C ILE A 71 -8.84 5.21 -12.59
N SER A 72 -10.13 5.51 -12.53
CA SER A 72 -10.79 5.95 -11.30
C SER A 72 -10.69 4.89 -10.19
N ARG A 73 -10.95 3.64 -10.50
CA ARG A 73 -10.84 2.52 -9.54
C ARG A 73 -9.42 2.31 -9.06
N HIS A 74 -8.42 2.43 -9.93
CA HIS A 74 -7.02 2.31 -9.55
C HIS A 74 -6.61 3.41 -8.56
N VAL A 75 -7.00 4.65 -8.82
CA VAL A 75 -6.75 5.79 -7.92
C VAL A 75 -7.40 5.54 -6.54
N GLN A 76 -8.66 5.09 -6.52
CA GLN A 76 -9.34 4.77 -5.26
C GLN A 76 -8.65 3.64 -4.48
N MET A 77 -8.26 2.57 -5.15
CA MET A 77 -7.55 1.44 -4.50
C MET A 77 -6.19 1.88 -3.95
N ARG A 78 -5.43 2.70 -4.68
CA ARG A 78 -4.16 3.24 -4.22
C ARG A 78 -4.35 4.11 -2.98
N SER A 79 -5.34 5.00 -3.00
CA SER A 79 -5.66 5.85 -1.84
C SER A 79 -6.01 5.03 -0.59
N LEU A 80 -6.82 3.98 -0.75
CA LEU A 80 -7.16 3.07 0.35
C LEU A 80 -5.94 2.28 0.86
N ALA A 81 -5.07 1.81 -0.05
CA ALA A 81 -3.85 1.11 0.33
C ALA A 81 -2.90 2.01 1.12
N ASP A 82 -2.73 3.27 0.68
CA ASP A 82 -1.91 4.27 1.36
C ASP A 82 -2.47 4.61 2.75
N GLU A 83 -3.81 4.74 2.89
CA GLU A 83 -4.47 4.96 4.18
C GLU A 83 -4.27 3.79 5.14
N VAL A 84 -4.41 2.55 4.66
CA VAL A 84 -4.17 1.34 5.46
C VAL A 84 -2.70 1.27 5.90
N ALA A 85 -1.75 1.59 5.02
CA ALA A 85 -0.33 1.62 5.36
C ALA A 85 -0.01 2.67 6.43
N ASP A 86 -0.59 3.89 6.32
CA ASP A 86 -0.42 4.95 7.33
C ASP A 86 -1.01 4.55 8.70
N LEU A 87 -2.22 3.96 8.71
CA LEU A 87 -2.83 3.44 9.93
C LEU A 87 -1.99 2.34 10.57
N HIS A 88 -1.43 1.45 9.77
CA HIS A 88 -0.55 0.38 10.26
C HIS A 88 0.72 0.94 10.89
N ASP A 89 1.39 1.91 10.23
CA ASP A 89 2.60 2.56 10.77
C ASP A 89 2.31 3.31 12.07
N ARG A 90 1.17 3.99 12.17
CA ARG A 90 0.73 4.66 13.41
C ARG A 90 0.51 3.66 14.55
N LEU A 91 -0.09 2.49 14.28
CA LEU A 91 -0.28 1.45 15.28
C LEU A 91 1.06 0.87 15.76
N GLU A 92 1.96 0.57 14.85
CA GLU A 92 3.30 0.06 15.19
C GLU A 92 4.10 1.11 15.98
N THR A 93 4.06 2.37 15.56
CA THR A 93 4.68 3.48 16.30
C THR A 93 4.15 3.58 17.73
N ARG A 94 2.83 3.47 17.92
CA ARG A 94 2.21 3.49 19.25
C ARG A 94 2.70 2.34 20.12
N LYS A 95 2.74 1.11 19.58
CA LYS A 95 3.26 -0.06 20.30
C LYS A 95 4.72 0.12 20.73
N LEU A 96 5.56 0.67 19.84
CA LEU A 96 6.97 0.96 20.16
C LEU A 96 7.08 1.99 21.28
N ILE A 97 6.31 3.08 21.22
CA ILE A 97 6.31 4.12 22.27
C ILE A 97 5.83 3.53 23.59
N ASP A 98 4.77 2.73 23.62
CA ASP A 98 4.26 2.11 24.85
C ASP A 98 5.29 1.14 25.45
N ARG A 99 6.00 0.38 24.63
CA ARG A 99 7.09 -0.49 25.08
C ARG A 99 8.28 0.31 25.63
N ALA A 100 8.68 1.38 24.95
CA ALA A 100 9.76 2.26 25.40
C ALA A 100 9.40 2.97 26.72
N LYS A 101 8.15 3.44 26.87
CA LYS A 101 7.64 3.96 28.16
C LYS A 101 7.83 2.94 29.29
N GLY A 102 7.43 1.69 29.06
CA GLY A 102 7.57 0.62 30.05
C GLY A 102 9.02 0.38 30.48
N ILE A 103 9.98 0.51 29.56
CA ILE A 103 11.41 0.41 29.88
C ILE A 103 11.87 1.61 30.71
N LEU A 104 11.54 2.84 30.28
CA LEU A 104 11.92 4.08 30.97
C LEU A 104 11.31 4.17 32.37
N MET A 105 10.07 3.78 32.55
CA MET A 105 9.41 3.72 33.85
C MET A 105 10.18 2.82 34.83
N LYS A 106 10.65 1.66 34.38
CA LYS A 106 11.42 0.74 35.21
C LYS A 106 12.86 1.20 35.43
N ALA A 107 13.53 1.68 34.38
CA ALA A 107 14.95 2.05 34.43
C ALA A 107 15.20 3.35 35.17
N LEU A 108 14.32 4.34 35.03
CA LEU A 108 14.48 5.70 35.58
C LEU A 108 13.48 6.02 36.68
N ASN A 109 12.65 5.07 37.08
CA ASN A 109 11.60 5.23 38.10
C ASN A 109 10.64 6.42 37.78
N LEU A 110 10.25 6.54 36.49
CA LEU A 110 9.35 7.59 36.00
C LEU A 110 7.89 7.10 36.01
N SER A 111 6.98 8.03 36.19
CA SER A 111 5.55 7.81 35.87
C SER A 111 5.33 7.71 34.36
N GLU A 112 4.19 7.18 33.92
CA GLU A 112 3.88 7.06 32.49
C GLU A 112 3.89 8.42 31.77
N PRO A 113 3.29 9.51 32.29
CA PRO A 113 3.38 10.84 31.67
C PRO A 113 4.82 11.37 31.57
N GLU A 114 5.64 11.11 32.58
CA GLU A 114 7.05 11.54 32.57
C GLU A 114 7.86 10.76 31.54
N ALA A 115 7.65 9.45 31.41
CA ALA A 115 8.29 8.62 30.40
C ALA A 115 7.91 9.07 28.99
N PHE A 116 6.63 9.39 28.72
CA PHE A 116 6.20 9.95 27.46
C PHE A 116 6.85 11.32 27.16
N SER A 117 6.85 12.23 28.14
CA SER A 117 7.49 13.55 28.03
C SER A 117 9.00 13.43 27.78
N TRP A 118 9.65 12.40 28.32
CA TRP A 118 11.06 12.12 28.09
C TRP A 118 11.31 11.74 26.63
N ILE A 119 10.50 10.83 26.06
CA ILE A 119 10.59 10.43 24.64
C ILE A 119 10.36 11.65 23.73
N GLN A 120 9.35 12.45 24.04
CA GLN A 120 9.01 13.64 23.26
C GLN A 120 10.16 14.67 23.25
N ARG A 121 10.74 14.98 24.41
CA ARG A 121 11.89 15.90 24.50
C ARG A 121 13.12 15.36 23.78
N ALA A 122 13.44 14.08 23.95
CA ALA A 122 14.56 13.46 23.27
C ALA A 122 14.41 13.49 21.74
N ALA A 123 13.17 13.32 21.23
CA ALA A 123 12.86 13.46 19.81
C ALA A 123 13.11 14.89 19.30
N MET A 124 12.62 15.89 20.04
CA MET A 124 12.81 17.30 19.69
C MET A 124 14.29 17.72 19.73
N ASP A 125 15.01 17.38 20.79
CA ASP A 125 16.41 17.76 20.99
C ASP A 125 17.34 17.17 19.95
N ARG A 126 17.05 15.94 19.51
CA ARG A 126 17.85 15.21 18.52
C ARG A 126 17.34 15.34 17.09
N ARG A 127 16.19 16.00 16.87
CA ARG A 127 15.50 16.10 15.57
C ARG A 127 15.18 14.74 14.96
N LEU A 128 14.80 13.80 15.81
CA LEU A 128 14.38 12.44 15.44
C LEU A 128 12.87 12.31 15.57
N SER A 129 12.29 11.27 14.96
CA SER A 129 10.90 10.91 15.22
C SER A 129 10.76 10.26 16.60
N MET A 130 9.56 10.30 17.18
CA MET A 130 9.29 9.57 18.44
C MET A 130 9.46 8.05 18.27
N LYS A 131 9.26 7.53 17.06
CA LYS A 131 9.50 6.13 16.68
C LYS A 131 10.99 5.79 16.82
N ASP A 132 11.87 6.60 16.22
CA ASP A 132 13.32 6.38 16.26
C ASP A 132 13.85 6.42 17.71
N VAL A 133 13.34 7.35 18.52
CA VAL A 133 13.70 7.42 19.94
C VAL A 133 13.20 6.20 20.71
N ALA A 134 11.97 5.76 20.45
CA ALA A 134 11.42 4.57 21.08
C ALA A 134 12.20 3.30 20.69
N GLU A 135 12.59 3.15 19.43
CA GLU A 135 13.45 2.06 18.96
C GLU A 135 14.82 2.07 19.63
N ALA A 136 15.45 3.25 19.76
CA ALA A 136 16.73 3.39 20.44
C ALA A 136 16.65 3.04 21.94
N VAL A 137 15.54 3.35 22.60
CA VAL A 137 15.30 2.96 24.00
C VAL A 137 15.13 1.43 24.13
N ILE A 138 14.43 0.81 23.15
CA ILE A 138 14.19 -0.63 23.16
C ILE A 138 15.48 -1.41 22.82
N ASN A 139 16.25 -0.91 21.85
CA ASN A 139 17.47 -1.55 21.34
C ASN A 139 18.64 -0.58 21.39
N PRO A 140 19.27 -0.35 22.55
CA PRO A 140 20.35 0.63 22.71
C PRO A 140 21.58 0.35 21.81
N ASN A 141 21.76 -0.90 21.40
CA ASN A 141 22.90 -1.33 20.56
C ASN A 141 22.63 -1.26 19.04
N ALA A 142 21.42 -0.85 18.63
CA ALA A 142 21.03 -0.75 17.23
C ALA A 142 21.18 0.68 16.64
N VAL A 143 21.73 1.62 17.39
CA VAL A 143 21.98 2.98 16.88
C VAL A 143 23.14 2.91 15.90
N PRO A 144 22.94 3.21 14.61
CA PRO A 144 24.07 3.34 13.69
C PRO A 144 24.92 4.53 14.14
N ASP A 145 26.20 4.29 14.42
CA ASP A 145 27.20 5.34 14.54
C ASP A 145 27.15 6.22 13.28
N LYS A 146 26.91 7.52 13.48
CA LYS A 146 27.10 8.53 12.43
C LYS A 146 28.52 9.04 12.50
#